data_6a4bc3651b1c942ee586614f959bff22
#
_entry.id   6a4bc3651b1c942ee586614f959bff22
#
_cell.length_a   1.000
_cell.length_b   1.000
_cell.length_c   1.000
_cell.angle_alpha   90.00
_cell.angle_beta   90.00
_cell.angle_gamma   90.00
#
_symmetry.space_group_name_H-M   'P 1'
#
loop_
_entity.id
_entity.type
_entity.pdbx_description
1 polymer ?
#
loop_
_entity_poly.entity_id
_entity_poly.type
_entity_poly.pdbx_seq_one_letter_code
_entity_poly.pdbx_strand_id
1 'polypeptide(L)'
;MRLEPVPLYAFRDSTPTMYHHHLIIEGQRKGRKGLIAGIKKDIVITGKLLHDPKPNRVAIYGWHKLDGNPIQPLYTGHVNWYVDYSHGIRLVYRKLLCDEEYCDFYKYPY
;
A
#
# COMPACT_ATOMS: atom_id res chain seq x y z
N MET A 1 5.97 6.29 -12.35
CA MET A 1 4.83 6.47 -13.28
C MET A 1 3.52 6.23 -12.56
N ARG A 2 2.53 7.00 -12.88
CA ARG A 2 1.19 6.87 -12.31
C ARG A 2 0.36 5.94 -13.20
N LEU A 3 -0.15 4.88 -12.63
CA LEU A 3 -1.11 3.99 -13.30
C LEU A 3 -2.46 4.06 -12.60
N GLU A 4 -3.50 3.69 -13.32
CA GLU A 4 -4.85 3.72 -12.80
C GLU A 4 -5.12 2.46 -11.98
N PRO A 5 -5.64 2.58 -10.74
CA PRO A 5 -6.01 1.42 -9.95
C PRO A 5 -7.19 0.68 -10.56
N VAL A 6 -7.19 -0.64 -10.39
CA VAL A 6 -8.21 -1.53 -10.97
C VAL A 6 -8.86 -2.32 -9.85
N PRO A 7 -10.03 -1.87 -9.35
CA PRO A 7 -10.76 -2.61 -8.33
C PRO A 7 -11.34 -3.92 -8.86
N LEU A 8 -11.03 -5.04 -8.20
CA LEU A 8 -11.57 -6.37 -8.48
C LEU A 8 -12.05 -6.96 -7.15
N TYR A 9 -13.35 -6.87 -6.89
CA TYR A 9 -13.86 -7.20 -5.56
C TYR A 9 -14.20 -8.69 -5.37
N ALA A 10 -14.38 -9.45 -6.43
CA ALA A 10 -14.67 -10.88 -6.33
C ALA A 10 -13.37 -11.68 -6.12
N PHE A 11 -13.40 -12.60 -5.13
CA PHE A 11 -12.27 -13.49 -4.85
C PHE A 11 -10.92 -12.79 -4.71
N ARG A 12 -10.89 -11.72 -3.92
CA ARG A 12 -9.75 -10.80 -3.83
C ARG A 12 -8.42 -11.45 -3.47
N ASP A 13 -8.43 -12.51 -2.69
CA ASP A 13 -7.24 -13.21 -2.22
C ASP A 13 -6.89 -14.44 -3.06
N SER A 14 -7.62 -14.70 -4.15
CA SER A 14 -7.37 -15.85 -5.00
C SER A 14 -6.25 -15.59 -5.99
N THR A 15 -5.50 -16.64 -6.32
CA THR A 15 -4.42 -16.56 -7.32
C THR A 15 -4.92 -16.14 -8.70
N PRO A 16 -6.07 -16.64 -9.20
CA PRO A 16 -6.59 -16.16 -10.48
C PRO A 16 -6.87 -14.65 -10.51
N THR A 17 -7.42 -14.10 -9.43
CA THR A 17 -7.67 -12.65 -9.34
C THR A 17 -6.37 -11.86 -9.32
N MET A 18 -5.36 -12.31 -8.58
CA MET A 18 -4.05 -11.68 -8.55
C MET A 18 -3.40 -11.69 -9.92
N TYR A 19 -3.48 -12.80 -10.64
CA TYR A 19 -2.93 -12.92 -12.00
C TYR A 19 -3.67 -12.03 -12.99
N HIS A 20 -5.00 -11.99 -12.92
CA HIS A 20 -5.82 -11.14 -13.78
C HIS A 20 -5.48 -9.66 -13.56
N HIS A 21 -5.37 -9.24 -12.32
CA HIS A 21 -4.94 -7.88 -11.98
C HIS A 21 -3.56 -7.56 -12.56
N HIS A 22 -2.62 -8.49 -12.42
CA HIS A 22 -1.27 -8.33 -12.95
C HIS A 22 -1.30 -8.08 -14.47
N LEU A 23 -2.11 -8.82 -15.21
CA LEU A 23 -2.22 -8.64 -16.66
C LEU A 23 -2.78 -7.26 -17.04
N ILE A 24 -3.76 -6.78 -16.30
CA ILE A 24 -4.33 -5.45 -16.55
C ILE A 24 -3.29 -4.36 -16.28
N ILE A 25 -2.54 -4.46 -15.18
CA ILE A 25 -1.52 -3.48 -14.84
C ILE A 25 -0.36 -3.53 -15.86
N GLU A 26 0.05 -4.71 -16.29
CA GLU A 26 1.07 -4.83 -17.34
C GLU A 26 0.61 -4.19 -18.65
N GLY A 27 -0.68 -4.30 -18.98
CA GLY A 27 -1.26 -3.62 -20.13
C GLY A 27 -1.17 -2.10 -20.03
N GLN A 28 -1.39 -1.54 -18.85
CA GLN A 28 -1.22 -0.10 -18.61
C GLN A 28 0.25 0.32 -18.65
N ARG A 29 1.13 -0.52 -18.11
CA ARG A 29 2.56 -0.22 -18.04
C ARG A 29 3.21 -0.10 -19.42
N LYS A 30 2.75 -0.86 -20.39
CA LYS A 30 3.22 -0.82 -21.78
C LYS A 30 4.74 -1.00 -21.92
N GLY A 31 5.30 -1.90 -21.12
CA GLY A 31 6.74 -2.18 -21.12
C GLY A 31 7.63 -1.11 -20.52
N ARG A 32 7.06 0.00 -20.03
CA ARG A 32 7.84 1.06 -19.39
C ARG A 32 8.43 0.57 -18.08
N LYS A 33 9.61 1.05 -17.73
CA LYS A 33 10.31 0.70 -16.48
C LYS A 33 10.29 1.88 -15.52
N GLY A 34 10.42 1.58 -14.23
CA GLY A 34 10.47 2.59 -13.18
C GLY A 34 9.48 2.29 -12.05
N LEU A 35 9.46 3.17 -11.07
CA LEU A 35 8.54 3.05 -9.95
C LEU A 35 7.11 3.28 -10.40
N ILE A 36 6.22 2.44 -9.90
CA ILE A 36 4.79 2.51 -10.20
C ILE A 36 4.08 3.05 -8.97
N ALA A 37 3.12 3.95 -9.18
CA ALA A 37 2.34 4.55 -8.11
C ALA A 37 0.85 4.47 -8.42
N GLY A 38 0.04 4.41 -7.36
CA GLY A 38 -1.41 4.54 -7.41
C GLY A 38 -2.20 3.25 -7.43
N ILE A 39 -1.61 2.14 -7.84
CA ILE A 39 -2.34 0.89 -8.09
C ILE A 39 -2.44 -0.04 -6.89
N LYS A 40 -1.81 0.30 -5.78
CA LYS A 40 -1.77 -0.54 -4.58
C LYS A 40 -2.05 0.28 -3.32
N LYS A 41 -2.52 -0.41 -2.29
CA LYS A 41 -2.67 0.15 -0.96
C LYS A 41 -1.35 0.12 -0.24
N ASP A 42 -1.05 1.17 0.50
CA ASP A 42 0.13 1.25 1.34
C ASP A 42 -0.22 0.82 2.77
N ILE A 43 0.71 0.15 3.42
CA ILE A 43 0.66 0.00 4.87
C ILE A 43 1.31 1.24 5.46
N VAL A 44 0.55 1.97 6.27
CA VAL A 44 0.98 3.28 6.75
C VAL A 44 1.16 3.27 8.27
N ILE A 45 1.96 4.18 8.74
CA ILE A 45 2.24 4.38 10.16
C ILE A 45 1.27 5.43 10.69
N THR A 46 0.51 5.08 11.72
CA THR A 46 -0.48 5.99 12.30
C THR A 46 -0.63 5.75 13.80
N GLY A 47 -0.85 6.84 14.54
CA GLY A 47 -1.15 6.78 15.96
C GLY A 47 -2.44 6.03 16.31
N LYS A 48 -3.34 5.83 15.34
CA LYS A 48 -4.57 5.06 15.57
C LYS A 48 -4.29 3.62 16.01
N LEU A 49 -3.20 3.03 15.57
CA LEU A 49 -2.84 1.66 15.96
C LEU A 49 -2.44 1.57 17.42
N LEU A 50 -1.93 2.65 18.02
CA LEU A 50 -1.56 2.68 19.43
C LEU A 50 -2.77 2.61 20.34
N HIS A 51 -3.93 3.03 19.88
CA HIS A 51 -5.17 3.09 20.64
C HIS A 51 -6.16 2.00 20.24
N ASP A 52 -5.78 1.14 19.30
CA ASP A 52 -6.64 0.05 18.85
C ASP A 52 -6.62 -1.08 19.90
N PRO A 53 -7.79 -1.47 20.47
CA PRO A 53 -7.82 -2.56 21.42
C PRO A 53 -7.53 -3.93 20.80
N LYS A 54 -7.58 -4.04 19.47
CA LYS A 54 -7.36 -5.31 18.77
C LYS A 54 -5.88 -5.44 18.44
N PRO A 55 -5.24 -6.58 18.80
CA PRO A 55 -3.82 -6.80 18.50
C PRO A 55 -3.60 -7.18 17.03
N ASN A 56 -2.35 -7.07 16.60
CA ASN A 56 -1.89 -7.56 15.29
C ASN A 56 -2.63 -6.92 14.12
N ARG A 57 -2.91 -5.62 14.22
CA ARG A 57 -3.56 -4.86 13.14
C ARG A 57 -2.55 -4.02 12.38
N VAL A 58 -2.88 -3.75 11.13
CA VAL A 58 -2.13 -2.83 10.28
C VAL A 58 -3.07 -1.73 9.79
N ALA A 59 -2.49 -0.59 9.49
CA ALA A 59 -3.23 0.51 8.87
C ALA A 59 -2.95 0.50 7.38
N ILE A 60 -4.02 0.53 6.59
CA ILE A 60 -3.92 0.60 5.13
C ILE A 60 -4.52 1.90 4.64
N TYR A 61 -3.95 2.44 3.57
CA TYR A 61 -4.40 3.69 2.98
C TYR A 61 -3.88 3.80 1.56
N GLY A 62 -4.68 4.42 0.71
CA GLY A 62 -4.21 4.78 -0.62
C GLY A 62 -4.99 4.12 -1.73
N TRP A 63 -4.25 3.56 -2.73
CA TRP A 63 -4.89 3.04 -3.93
C TRP A 63 -5.54 4.19 -4.69
N HIS A 64 -4.71 5.15 -5.10
CA HIS A 64 -5.17 6.45 -5.55
C HIS A 64 -5.61 6.44 -7.02
N LYS A 65 -6.76 7.02 -7.27
CA LYS A 65 -7.21 7.36 -8.63
C LYS A 65 -6.29 8.40 -9.24
N LEU A 66 -6.40 8.57 -10.56
CA LEU A 66 -5.58 9.57 -11.27
C LEU A 66 -5.83 11.00 -10.79
N ASP A 67 -7.01 11.28 -10.26
CA ASP A 67 -7.35 12.59 -9.70
C ASP A 67 -6.75 12.83 -8.29
N GLY A 68 -6.06 11.83 -7.74
CA GLY A 68 -5.42 11.91 -6.43
C GLY A 68 -6.27 11.42 -5.26
N ASN A 69 -7.53 11.09 -5.48
CA ASN A 69 -8.40 10.60 -4.40
C ASN A 69 -8.13 9.14 -4.09
N PRO A 70 -7.97 8.77 -2.80
CA PRO A 70 -7.78 7.36 -2.44
C PRO A 70 -9.09 6.59 -2.57
N ILE A 71 -9.01 5.39 -3.15
CA ILE A 71 -10.12 4.43 -3.10
C ILE A 71 -10.20 3.85 -1.68
N GLN A 72 -9.05 3.62 -1.04
CA GLN A 72 -8.98 3.09 0.31
C GLN A 72 -8.69 4.21 1.31
N PRO A 73 -9.70 4.67 2.07
CA PRO A 73 -9.43 5.55 3.20
C PRO A 73 -8.69 4.82 4.31
N LEU A 74 -8.14 5.55 5.27
CA LEU A 74 -7.39 4.95 6.37
C LEU A 74 -8.26 3.92 7.10
N TYR A 75 -7.76 2.70 7.21
CA TYR A 75 -8.46 1.58 7.81
C TYR A 75 -7.50 0.72 8.62
N THR A 76 -7.90 0.38 9.84
CA THR A 76 -7.07 -0.36 10.80
C THR A 76 -7.63 -1.73 11.17
N GLY A 77 -8.63 -2.21 10.43
CA GLY A 77 -9.32 -3.46 10.74
C GLY A 77 -8.67 -4.73 10.19
N HIS A 78 -7.68 -4.61 9.30
CA HIS A 78 -6.99 -5.78 8.77
C HIS A 78 -5.96 -6.33 9.77
N VAL A 79 -5.92 -7.66 9.89
CA VAL A 79 -4.85 -8.34 10.62
C VAL A 79 -3.55 -8.28 9.82
N ASN A 80 -2.41 -8.39 10.51
CA ASN A 80 -1.10 -8.20 9.88
C ASN A 80 -0.67 -9.32 8.95
N TRP A 81 -1.45 -10.40 8.84
CA TRP A 81 -1.16 -11.52 7.92
C TRP A 81 -2.15 -11.57 6.72
N TYR A 82 -3.13 -10.66 6.65
CA TYR A 82 -4.05 -10.61 5.52
C TYR A 82 -3.42 -9.90 4.32
N VAL A 83 -3.62 -10.46 3.13
CA VAL A 83 -3.16 -9.85 1.88
C VAL A 83 -4.11 -10.21 0.74
N ASP A 84 -4.33 -9.28 -0.17
CA ASP A 84 -5.03 -9.52 -1.41
C ASP A 84 -4.35 -8.81 -2.59
N TYR A 85 -4.94 -8.87 -3.78
CA TYR A 85 -4.36 -8.31 -5.00
C TYR A 85 -4.10 -6.80 -4.92
N SER A 86 -4.81 -6.08 -4.07
CA SER A 86 -4.69 -4.62 -3.96
C SER A 86 -3.53 -4.18 -3.08
N HIS A 87 -2.87 -5.11 -2.38
CA HIS A 87 -1.68 -4.82 -1.58
C HIS A 87 -0.42 -4.93 -2.42
N GLY A 88 0.55 -4.08 -2.13
CA GLY A 88 1.84 -4.10 -2.80
C GLY A 88 2.98 -3.95 -1.82
N ILE A 89 4.18 -4.14 -2.33
CA ILE A 89 5.40 -3.99 -1.55
C ILE A 89 6.13 -2.75 -2.01
N ARG A 90 6.54 -1.93 -1.06
CA ARG A 90 7.40 -0.78 -1.29
C ARG A 90 8.50 -0.78 -0.25
N LEU A 91 9.72 -0.82 -0.70
CA LEU A 91 10.86 -0.75 0.20
C LEU A 91 11.08 0.70 0.62
N VAL A 92 11.34 0.89 1.91
CA VAL A 92 11.61 2.20 2.48
C VAL A 92 13.04 2.23 3.00
N TYR A 93 13.78 3.27 2.63
CA TYR A 93 15.14 3.44 3.12
C TYR A 93 15.09 3.62 4.64
N ARG A 94 15.92 2.85 5.34
CA ARG A 94 15.90 2.78 6.80
C ARG A 94 16.24 4.10 7.48
N LYS A 95 17.11 4.89 6.87
CA LYS A 95 17.55 6.16 7.45
C LYS A 95 16.71 7.31 6.92
N LEU A 96 16.24 8.13 7.81
CA LEU A 96 15.43 9.31 7.52
C LEU A 96 16.26 10.56 7.75
N LEU A 97 15.95 11.63 7.00
CA LEU A 97 16.52 12.94 7.26
C LEU A 97 15.67 13.63 8.33
N CYS A 98 16.26 13.79 9.52
CA CYS A 98 15.61 14.42 10.66
C CYS A 98 16.39 15.68 11.03
N ASP A 99 15.80 16.88 10.85
CA ASP A 99 16.47 18.15 11.19
C ASP A 99 17.89 18.25 10.63
N GLU A 100 18.05 17.95 9.35
CA GLU A 100 19.32 17.95 8.60
C GLU A 100 20.29 16.82 8.98
N GLU A 101 19.91 15.93 9.89
CA GLU A 101 20.69 14.75 10.25
C GLU A 101 19.93 13.47 9.90
N TYR A 102 20.67 12.41 9.58
CA TYR A 102 20.06 11.12 9.37
C TYR A 102 19.72 10.43 10.68
N CYS A 103 18.50 9.91 10.78
CA CYS A 103 18.05 9.12 11.92
C CYS A 103 17.54 7.77 11.44
N ASP A 104 17.59 6.77 12.33
CA ASP A 104 17.13 5.43 12.02
C ASP A 104 15.60 5.39 12.20
N PHE A 105 14.89 4.88 11.17
CA PHE A 105 13.43 4.73 11.18
C PHE A 105 12.93 3.98 12.42
N TYR A 106 13.63 2.94 12.85
CA TYR A 106 13.22 2.15 13.99
C TYR A 106 13.40 2.82 15.36
N LYS A 107 14.11 3.93 15.40
CA LYS A 107 14.36 4.69 16.63
C LYS A 107 13.32 5.79 16.89
N TYR A 108 12.39 5.97 15.97
CA TYR A 108 11.35 7.00 16.07
C TYR A 108 9.99 6.33 16.17
N PRO A 109 9.54 5.99 17.38
CA PRO A 109 8.16 5.54 17.62
C PRO A 109 7.20 6.71 17.38
N TYR A 110 6.12 6.42 16.76
CA TYR A 110 5.10 7.39 16.36
C TYR A 110 3.85 7.27 17.16
#